data_5edde7727341188c0d18653f5e07cd26
#
_entry.id   5edde7727341188c0d18653f5e07cd26
#
_cell.length_a   1.000
_cell.length_b   1.000
_cell.length_c   1.000
_cell.angle_alpha   90.00
_cell.angle_beta   90.00
_cell.angle_gamma   90.00
#
_symmetry.space_group_name_H-M   'P 1'
#
loop_
_entity.id
_entity.type
_entity.pdbx_description
1 polymer ?
#
loop_
_entity_poly.entity_id
_entity_poly.type
_entity_poly.pdbx_seq_one_letter_code
_entity_poly.pdbx_strand_id
1 'polypeptide(L)'
;MGIKLGLVGLGSFGRAFAPLFANHPLVDSIGLCDLEEERIRWVWDDPRIKAKVDPKCVTQSLDEMCASDCDALVVITQPWLHAPQCIKAMEHGKDVYSAVPVQCIPDDDEVLDWCGKIIETVRRTGKEYMLGETTIYRPQTMFCKRMAAQGLFGNFVYAAAEYAHDLDWATCSLREVVKSRSTGKAGQERAAIMQKYFDRGLKSHPFSYPTHSVSGVVEVMRCKPVKVCAFGQANANSDAYFANSDFSNMTALFQMENGAAFRVSEMREICDGLGLQGEDFRIFGTRGSYSYAQWRNNGRVEPTPEPKAVDLKELTDEEMRDPLPPEVAAAFKKVMQPDAKEGDDFVPQGHGGSHPYLVHEFCSAVAEHRRPAISAWDAAMYMAMGVAAHKSAQKDGELVKVEDFGKVWN
;
A
#
# COMPACT_ATOMS: atom_id res chain seq x y z
N MET A 1 -16.62 -0.07 24.27
CA MET A 1 -17.23 0.94 23.37
C MET A 1 -16.61 0.70 22.02
N GLY A 2 -17.41 0.76 20.96
CA GLY A 2 -16.85 0.71 19.62
C GLY A 2 -16.18 2.04 19.25
N ILE A 3 -15.42 2.03 18.16
CA ILE A 3 -14.69 3.20 17.66
C ILE A 3 -15.55 4.04 16.71
N LYS A 4 -15.28 5.32 16.65
CA LYS A 4 -15.86 6.27 15.70
C LYS A 4 -14.80 6.64 14.65
N LEU A 5 -15.12 6.48 13.38
CA LEU A 5 -14.18 6.75 12.28
C LEU A 5 -14.64 7.93 11.44
N GLY A 6 -13.72 8.81 11.07
CA GLY A 6 -13.95 9.83 10.05
C GLY A 6 -13.36 9.38 8.70
N LEU A 7 -14.21 9.27 7.66
CA LEU A 7 -13.76 8.93 6.30
C LEU A 7 -13.47 10.20 5.52
N VAL A 8 -12.23 10.43 5.12
CA VAL A 8 -11.75 11.61 4.43
C VAL A 8 -11.32 11.26 3.00
N GLY A 9 -12.01 11.81 2.02
CA GLY A 9 -11.82 11.48 0.61
C GLY A 9 -12.74 10.33 0.16
N LEU A 10 -13.84 10.71 -0.48
CA LEU A 10 -14.92 9.80 -0.88
C LEU A 10 -14.95 9.58 -2.41
N GLY A 11 -13.78 9.60 -3.05
CA GLY A 11 -13.58 9.21 -4.44
C GLY A 11 -13.80 7.71 -4.66
N SER A 12 -13.44 7.19 -5.83
CA SER A 12 -13.68 5.77 -6.19
C SER A 12 -13.10 4.81 -5.14
N PHE A 13 -11.87 5.06 -4.68
CA PHE A 13 -11.21 4.19 -3.71
C PHE A 13 -11.82 4.34 -2.30
N GLY A 14 -12.10 5.57 -1.84
CA GLY A 14 -12.78 5.80 -0.57
C GLY A 14 -14.16 5.16 -0.51
N ARG A 15 -14.93 5.22 -1.61
CA ARG A 15 -16.23 4.54 -1.73
C ARG A 15 -16.13 3.02 -1.64
N ALA A 16 -15.06 2.42 -2.17
CA ALA A 16 -14.86 0.98 -2.08
C ALA A 16 -14.58 0.51 -0.63
N PHE A 17 -13.92 1.34 0.17
CA PHE A 17 -13.61 1.04 1.56
C PHE A 17 -14.71 1.43 2.55
N ALA A 18 -15.52 2.44 2.26
CA ALA A 18 -16.53 2.96 3.17
C ALA A 18 -17.49 1.89 3.74
N PRO A 19 -18.03 0.96 2.93
CA PRO A 19 -18.89 -0.11 3.46
C PRO A 19 -18.17 -1.08 4.39
N LEU A 20 -16.87 -1.33 4.17
CA LEU A 20 -16.09 -2.20 5.04
C LEU A 20 -15.84 -1.56 6.40
N PHE A 21 -15.37 -0.30 6.41
CA PHE A 21 -15.17 0.43 7.67
C PHE A 21 -16.50 0.56 8.46
N ALA A 22 -17.60 0.92 7.79
CA ALA A 22 -18.88 1.08 8.45
C ALA A 22 -19.42 -0.23 9.06
N ASN A 23 -19.16 -1.38 8.45
CA ASN A 23 -19.69 -2.66 8.90
C ASN A 23 -18.70 -3.49 9.73
N HIS A 24 -17.51 -2.98 10.01
CA HIS A 24 -16.60 -3.66 10.91
C HIS A 24 -17.22 -3.75 12.32
N PRO A 25 -17.16 -4.92 13.00
CA PRO A 25 -17.82 -5.10 14.30
C PRO A 25 -17.39 -4.12 15.39
N LEU A 26 -16.16 -3.60 15.32
CA LEU A 26 -15.64 -2.62 16.29
C LEU A 26 -16.04 -1.17 15.97
N VAL A 27 -16.74 -0.88 14.86
CA VAL A 27 -17.10 0.48 14.45
C VAL A 27 -18.55 0.79 14.85
N ASP A 28 -18.73 1.78 15.71
CA ASP A 28 -20.05 2.25 16.14
C ASP A 28 -20.67 3.21 15.12
N SER A 29 -19.89 4.17 14.64
CA SER A 29 -20.35 5.17 13.67
C SER A 29 -19.23 5.67 12.77
N ILE A 30 -19.63 6.29 11.63
CA ILE A 30 -18.70 6.93 10.68
C ILE A 30 -19.10 8.38 10.42
N GLY A 31 -18.10 9.27 10.37
CA GLY A 31 -18.19 10.60 9.80
C GLY A 31 -17.79 10.60 8.33
N LEU A 32 -18.25 11.58 7.56
CA LEU A 32 -17.97 11.70 6.13
C LEU A 32 -17.37 13.08 5.81
N CYS A 33 -16.24 13.11 5.09
CA CYS A 33 -15.59 14.34 4.67
C CYS A 33 -15.09 14.25 3.21
N ASP A 34 -15.58 15.14 2.37
CA ASP A 34 -15.07 15.36 1.01
C ASP A 34 -15.30 16.81 0.59
N LEU A 35 -14.45 17.38 -0.27
CA LEU A 35 -14.64 18.73 -0.82
C LEU A 35 -15.89 18.85 -1.70
N GLU A 36 -16.32 17.72 -2.28
CA GLU A 36 -17.46 17.64 -3.18
C GLU A 36 -18.68 17.05 -2.43
N GLU A 37 -19.68 17.90 -2.19
CA GLU A 37 -20.92 17.50 -1.50
C GLU A 37 -21.62 16.29 -2.16
N GLU A 38 -21.55 16.21 -3.49
CA GLU A 38 -22.11 15.09 -4.22
C GLU A 38 -21.49 13.75 -3.83
N ARG A 39 -20.17 13.71 -3.58
CA ARG A 39 -19.48 12.49 -3.13
C ARG A 39 -19.90 12.08 -1.73
N ILE A 40 -20.12 13.06 -0.85
CA ILE A 40 -20.68 12.80 0.49
C ILE A 40 -22.05 12.16 0.36
N ARG A 41 -22.93 12.72 -0.49
CA ARG A 41 -24.28 12.16 -0.73
C ARG A 41 -24.23 10.74 -1.27
N TRP A 42 -23.38 10.47 -2.26
CA TRP A 42 -23.24 9.12 -2.83
C TRP A 42 -22.86 8.07 -1.78
N VAL A 43 -21.99 8.43 -0.83
CA VAL A 43 -21.60 7.52 0.24
C VAL A 43 -22.68 7.42 1.30
N TRP A 44 -23.29 8.53 1.70
CA TRP A 44 -24.37 8.55 2.70
C TRP A 44 -25.60 7.75 2.25
N ASP A 45 -25.97 7.85 0.98
CA ASP A 45 -27.16 7.17 0.44
C ASP A 45 -26.96 5.68 0.18
N ASP A 46 -25.75 5.17 0.33
CA ASP A 46 -25.45 3.73 0.23
C ASP A 46 -26.16 2.99 1.38
N PRO A 47 -27.12 2.07 1.08
CA PRO A 47 -27.89 1.36 2.11
C PRO A 47 -27.02 0.51 3.03
N ARG A 48 -25.80 0.13 2.59
CA ARG A 48 -24.85 -0.67 3.39
C ARG A 48 -24.23 0.12 4.55
N ILE A 49 -24.25 1.45 4.49
CA ILE A 49 -23.56 2.32 5.46
C ILE A 49 -24.46 3.37 6.10
N LYS A 50 -25.58 3.71 5.48
CA LYS A 50 -26.47 4.81 5.87
C LYS A 50 -26.82 4.82 7.38
N ALA A 51 -27.07 3.65 7.96
CA ALA A 51 -27.43 3.52 9.37
C ALA A 51 -26.26 3.79 10.34
N LYS A 52 -25.02 3.80 9.82
CA LYS A 52 -23.78 4.04 10.61
C LYS A 52 -23.26 5.47 10.49
N VAL A 53 -23.80 6.28 9.57
CA VAL A 53 -23.38 7.67 9.41
C VAL A 53 -23.88 8.51 10.58
N ASP A 54 -22.95 9.17 11.28
CA ASP A 54 -23.29 10.19 12.27
C ASP A 54 -23.53 11.54 11.56
N PRO A 55 -24.78 12.05 11.51
CA PRO A 55 -25.07 13.30 10.83
C PRO A 55 -24.33 14.53 11.38
N LYS A 56 -23.83 14.45 12.62
CA LYS A 56 -23.07 15.53 13.26
C LYS A 56 -21.61 15.57 12.79
N CYS A 57 -21.13 14.48 12.19
CA CYS A 57 -19.75 14.33 11.68
C CYS A 57 -19.71 14.31 10.15
N VAL A 58 -20.56 15.10 9.48
CA VAL A 58 -20.59 15.21 8.01
C VAL A 58 -20.20 16.62 7.61
N THR A 59 -19.10 16.76 6.86
CA THR A 59 -18.52 18.07 6.56
C THR A 59 -17.74 18.08 5.24
N GLN A 60 -17.53 19.27 4.69
CA GLN A 60 -16.61 19.53 3.56
C GLN A 60 -15.24 20.04 4.05
N SER A 61 -15.03 20.17 5.35
CA SER A 61 -13.82 20.72 5.95
C SER A 61 -13.02 19.67 6.70
N LEU A 62 -11.76 19.48 6.32
CA LEU A 62 -10.83 18.63 7.06
C LEU A 62 -10.62 19.14 8.50
N ASP A 63 -10.64 20.48 8.68
CA ASP A 63 -10.46 21.09 10.01
C ASP A 63 -11.59 20.71 10.95
N GLU A 64 -12.83 20.75 10.47
CA GLU A 64 -13.98 20.33 11.23
C GLU A 64 -13.96 18.82 11.51
N MET A 65 -13.54 18.00 10.52
CA MET A 65 -13.41 16.57 10.73
C MET A 65 -12.31 16.25 11.75
N CYS A 66 -11.19 16.93 11.73
CA CYS A 66 -10.13 16.79 12.73
C CYS A 66 -10.60 17.21 14.14
N ALA A 67 -11.45 18.23 14.24
CA ALA A 67 -12.02 18.71 15.50
C ALA A 67 -13.20 17.87 16.00
N SER A 68 -13.72 16.92 15.23
CA SER A 68 -14.84 16.06 15.59
C SER A 68 -14.49 15.09 16.73
N ASP A 69 -15.49 14.36 17.23
CA ASP A 69 -15.33 13.33 18.27
C ASP A 69 -14.93 11.94 17.73
N CYS A 70 -14.51 11.85 16.45
CA CYS A 70 -13.95 10.63 15.88
C CYS A 70 -12.68 10.22 16.63
N ASP A 71 -12.48 8.91 16.83
CA ASP A 71 -11.27 8.35 17.44
C ASP A 71 -10.11 8.29 16.42
N ALA A 72 -10.43 8.02 15.16
CA ALA A 72 -9.46 7.91 14.08
C ALA A 72 -10.00 8.41 12.74
N LEU A 73 -9.09 8.79 11.84
CA LEU A 73 -9.42 9.21 10.48
C LEU A 73 -8.85 8.27 9.43
N VAL A 74 -9.65 7.98 8.41
CA VAL A 74 -9.29 7.20 7.23
C VAL A 74 -9.08 8.17 6.07
N VAL A 75 -7.83 8.44 5.71
CA VAL A 75 -7.45 9.43 4.71
C VAL A 75 -7.21 8.73 3.36
N ILE A 76 -8.17 8.87 2.44
CA ILE A 76 -8.12 8.30 1.08
C ILE A 76 -8.34 9.43 0.07
N THR A 77 -7.51 10.44 0.15
CA THR A 77 -7.57 11.64 -0.69
C THR A 77 -6.63 11.55 -1.91
N GLN A 78 -6.19 12.66 -2.42
CA GLN A 78 -5.19 12.69 -3.48
C GLN A 78 -3.80 12.37 -2.91
N PRO A 79 -2.94 11.59 -3.61
CA PRO A 79 -1.65 11.12 -3.07
C PRO A 79 -0.67 12.21 -2.64
N TRP A 80 -0.81 13.41 -3.15
CA TRP A 80 0.01 14.57 -2.76
C TRP A 80 -0.48 15.26 -1.47
N LEU A 81 -1.64 14.84 -0.94
CA LEU A 81 -2.25 15.37 0.29
C LEU A 81 -2.14 14.41 1.48
N HIS A 82 -1.73 13.17 1.28
CA HIS A 82 -1.77 12.15 2.33
C HIS A 82 -0.96 12.58 3.56
N ALA A 83 0.33 12.88 3.40
CA ALA A 83 1.19 13.23 4.52
C ALA A 83 0.71 14.46 5.31
N PRO A 84 0.46 15.63 4.70
CA PRO A 84 0.03 16.81 5.45
C PRO A 84 -1.33 16.62 6.14
N GLN A 85 -2.26 15.88 5.54
CA GLN A 85 -3.57 15.60 6.14
C GLN A 85 -3.47 14.62 7.31
N CYS A 86 -2.64 13.58 7.20
CA CYS A 86 -2.41 12.63 8.28
C CYS A 86 -1.70 13.29 9.48
N ILE A 87 -0.69 14.14 9.24
CA ILE A 87 -0.04 14.92 10.29
C ILE A 87 -1.04 15.78 11.01
N LYS A 88 -1.87 16.53 10.28
CA LYS A 88 -2.91 17.37 10.86
C LYS A 88 -3.89 16.57 11.73
N ALA A 89 -4.33 15.41 11.26
CA ALA A 89 -5.22 14.55 12.01
C ALA A 89 -4.58 14.06 13.32
N MET A 90 -3.32 13.60 13.27
CA MET A 90 -2.59 13.16 14.47
C MET A 90 -2.36 14.29 15.46
N GLU A 91 -2.10 15.52 15.00
CA GLU A 91 -2.01 16.72 15.86
C GLU A 91 -3.31 17.07 16.58
N HIS A 92 -4.46 16.65 16.03
CA HIS A 92 -5.77 16.74 16.67
C HIS A 92 -6.13 15.48 17.47
N GLY A 93 -5.17 14.63 17.78
CA GLY A 93 -5.37 13.46 18.64
C GLY A 93 -6.05 12.28 17.97
N LYS A 94 -6.02 12.17 16.62
CA LYS A 94 -6.61 11.06 15.87
C LYS A 94 -5.55 10.06 15.47
N ASP A 95 -5.84 8.76 15.57
CA ASP A 95 -5.07 7.74 14.86
C ASP A 95 -5.45 7.80 13.38
N VAL A 96 -4.54 7.45 12.47
CA VAL A 96 -4.77 7.62 11.04
C VAL A 96 -4.48 6.37 10.21
N TYR A 97 -5.37 6.08 9.27
CA TYR A 97 -5.13 5.23 8.11
C TYR A 97 -4.87 6.13 6.91
N SER A 98 -3.80 5.90 6.19
CA SER A 98 -3.47 6.60 4.95
C SER A 98 -3.53 5.65 3.77
N ALA A 99 -4.22 6.03 2.69
CA ALA A 99 -3.98 5.36 1.42
C ALA A 99 -2.52 5.53 0.98
N VAL A 100 -2.08 4.68 0.05
CA VAL A 100 -0.74 4.71 -0.54
C VAL A 100 -0.62 5.74 -1.68
N PRO A 101 0.59 6.25 -1.91
CA PRO A 101 1.80 6.21 -1.08
C PRO A 101 1.74 7.24 0.06
N VAL A 102 2.78 7.32 0.88
CA VAL A 102 2.87 8.34 1.95
C VAL A 102 2.73 9.74 1.37
N GLN A 103 3.44 10.00 0.28
CA GLN A 103 3.43 11.26 -0.47
C GLN A 103 3.83 10.98 -1.92
N CYS A 104 3.18 11.66 -2.88
CA CYS A 104 3.51 11.53 -4.30
C CYS A 104 3.66 12.93 -4.95
N ILE A 105 4.89 13.41 -4.96
CA ILE A 105 5.35 14.67 -5.55
C ILE A 105 6.67 14.44 -6.28
N PRO A 106 7.07 15.29 -7.23
CA PRO A 106 8.31 15.13 -8.00
C PRO A 106 9.61 15.40 -7.23
N ASP A 107 9.56 15.87 -6.00
CA ASP A 107 10.73 16.23 -5.19
C ASP A 107 11.02 15.08 -4.20
N ASP A 108 12.02 14.27 -4.51
CA ASP A 108 12.45 13.13 -3.72
C ASP A 108 12.90 13.49 -2.30
N ASP A 109 13.60 14.61 -2.14
CA ASP A 109 14.07 15.05 -0.83
C ASP A 109 12.88 15.50 0.03
N GLU A 110 11.91 16.18 -0.56
CA GLU A 110 10.68 16.56 0.13
C GLU A 110 9.82 15.34 0.50
N VAL A 111 9.81 14.27 -0.33
CA VAL A 111 9.15 13.00 0.03
C VAL A 111 9.77 12.40 1.30
N LEU A 112 11.10 12.37 1.40
CA LEU A 112 11.78 11.88 2.60
C LEU A 112 11.51 12.76 3.82
N ASP A 113 11.47 14.07 3.64
CA ASP A 113 11.10 15.03 4.70
C ASP A 113 9.69 14.76 5.24
N TRP A 114 8.72 14.49 4.36
CA TRP A 114 7.36 14.13 4.79
C TRP A 114 7.33 12.81 5.56
N CYS A 115 8.11 11.82 5.16
CA CYS A 115 8.27 10.56 5.92
C CYS A 115 8.82 10.84 7.33
N GLY A 116 9.85 11.66 7.44
CA GLY A 116 10.42 12.07 8.72
C GLY A 116 9.42 12.81 9.62
N LYS A 117 8.66 13.75 9.04
CA LYS A 117 7.61 14.51 9.75
C LYS A 117 6.48 13.63 10.28
N ILE A 118 6.06 12.60 9.51
CA ILE A 118 5.05 11.64 9.99
C ILE A 118 5.59 10.88 11.21
N ILE A 119 6.81 10.34 11.16
CA ILE A 119 7.44 9.62 12.27
C ILE A 119 7.59 10.53 13.50
N GLU A 120 8.03 11.77 13.31
CA GLU A 120 8.13 12.75 14.38
C GLU A 120 6.76 13.04 15.02
N THR A 121 5.72 13.17 14.19
CA THR A 121 4.36 13.42 14.66
C THR A 121 3.83 12.24 15.47
N VAL A 122 4.04 10.98 15.01
CA VAL A 122 3.71 9.78 15.79
C VAL A 122 4.40 9.82 17.16
N ARG A 123 5.69 10.12 17.20
CA ARG A 123 6.45 10.20 18.47
C ARG A 123 5.95 11.30 19.41
N ARG A 124 5.63 12.47 18.86
CA ARG A 124 5.20 13.64 19.61
C ARG A 124 3.77 13.54 20.12
N THR A 125 2.86 12.99 19.32
CA THR A 125 1.44 12.92 19.66
C THR A 125 1.04 11.64 20.39
N GLY A 126 1.83 10.58 20.25
CA GLY A 126 1.48 9.23 20.70
C GLY A 126 0.32 8.62 19.89
N LYS A 127 0.00 9.21 18.73
CA LYS A 127 -1.00 8.69 17.80
C LYS A 127 -0.34 7.80 16.75
N GLU A 128 -1.08 6.79 16.30
CA GLU A 128 -0.53 5.82 15.36
C GLU A 128 -0.91 6.18 13.92
N TYR A 129 0.00 5.83 13.01
CA TYR A 129 -0.16 5.93 11.56
C TYR A 129 -0.09 4.54 10.94
N MET A 130 -1.09 4.19 10.13
CA MET A 130 -1.10 2.98 9.31
C MET A 130 -1.09 3.34 7.83
N LEU A 131 -0.15 2.76 7.08
CA LEU A 131 -0.21 2.79 5.62
C LEU A 131 -1.12 1.69 5.10
N GLY A 132 -2.06 2.03 4.23
CA GLY A 132 -3.01 1.10 3.61
C GLY A 132 -2.42 0.31 2.44
N GLU A 133 -1.29 -0.36 2.67
CA GLU A 133 -0.58 -1.10 1.62
C GLU A 133 -1.19 -2.49 1.40
N THR A 134 -1.77 -2.68 0.23
CA THR A 134 -2.56 -3.87 -0.12
C THR A 134 -1.72 -5.14 -0.27
N THR A 135 -0.49 -5.04 -0.76
CA THR A 135 0.38 -6.18 -1.07
C THR A 135 0.70 -7.02 0.17
N ILE A 136 0.75 -6.40 1.35
CA ILE A 136 1.04 -7.09 2.62
C ILE A 136 -0.05 -8.10 3.00
N TYR A 137 -1.29 -7.84 2.57
CA TYR A 137 -2.44 -8.71 2.82
C TYR A 137 -2.91 -9.48 1.59
N ARG A 138 -2.05 -9.63 0.58
CA ARG A 138 -2.30 -10.57 -0.51
C ARG A 138 -1.99 -12.01 -0.08
N PRO A 139 -2.65 -13.01 -0.67
CA PRO A 139 -2.49 -14.42 -0.30
C PRO A 139 -1.03 -14.85 -0.26
N GLN A 140 -0.26 -14.52 -1.31
CA GLN A 140 1.16 -14.88 -1.41
C GLN A 140 2.01 -14.29 -0.28
N THR A 141 1.74 -13.05 0.12
CA THR A 141 2.48 -12.42 1.22
C THR A 141 2.15 -13.07 2.55
N MET A 142 0.87 -13.33 2.84
CA MET A 142 0.43 -14.02 4.05
C MET A 142 1.09 -15.41 4.17
N PHE A 143 1.05 -16.19 3.08
CA PHE A 143 1.69 -17.50 3.05
C PHE A 143 3.18 -17.41 3.31
N CYS A 144 3.89 -16.55 2.57
CA CYS A 144 5.34 -16.41 2.72
C CYS A 144 5.74 -15.92 4.11
N LYS A 145 4.96 -15.05 4.74
CA LYS A 145 5.16 -14.63 6.15
C LYS A 145 5.09 -15.82 7.10
N ARG A 146 4.08 -16.69 6.95
CA ARG A 146 3.96 -17.91 7.77
C ARG A 146 5.14 -18.87 7.57
N MET A 147 5.58 -19.04 6.31
CA MET A 147 6.74 -19.90 6.02
C MET A 147 8.05 -19.29 6.56
N ALA A 148 8.20 -17.98 6.49
CA ALA A 148 9.34 -17.26 7.05
C ALA A 148 9.37 -17.37 8.59
N ALA A 149 8.23 -17.17 9.25
CA ALA A 149 8.11 -17.29 10.71
C ALA A 149 8.46 -18.72 11.23
N GLN A 150 8.22 -19.75 10.41
CA GLN A 150 8.60 -21.12 10.71
C GLN A 150 10.05 -21.46 10.31
N GLY A 151 10.81 -20.50 9.76
CA GLY A 151 12.19 -20.70 9.32
C GLY A 151 12.33 -21.57 8.07
N LEU A 152 11.24 -21.81 7.34
CA LEU A 152 11.21 -22.76 6.22
C LEU A 152 11.94 -22.25 4.97
N PHE A 153 12.16 -20.95 4.85
CA PHE A 153 13.04 -20.40 3.82
C PHE A 153 14.54 -20.68 4.10
N GLY A 154 14.91 -20.90 5.36
CA GLY A 154 16.31 -20.86 5.76
C GLY A 154 16.85 -19.44 5.70
N ASN A 155 18.06 -19.24 5.14
CA ASN A 155 18.60 -17.91 4.89
C ASN A 155 18.05 -17.40 3.55
N PHE A 156 17.52 -16.18 3.54
CA PHE A 156 17.12 -15.53 2.29
C PHE A 156 18.34 -15.22 1.41
N VAL A 157 18.22 -15.47 0.12
CA VAL A 157 19.32 -15.32 -0.85
C VAL A 157 18.99 -14.26 -1.87
N TYR A 158 17.78 -14.33 -2.45
CA TYR A 158 17.35 -13.46 -3.53
C TYR A 158 15.83 -13.28 -3.50
N ALA A 159 15.40 -12.10 -3.90
CA ALA A 159 14.01 -11.85 -4.25
C ALA A 159 13.90 -11.02 -5.53
N ALA A 160 12.76 -11.16 -6.19
CA ALA A 160 12.34 -10.29 -7.28
C ALA A 160 10.87 -9.93 -7.11
N ALA A 161 10.54 -8.66 -7.31
CA ALA A 161 9.16 -8.19 -7.32
C ALA A 161 8.95 -7.21 -8.48
N GLU A 162 7.75 -7.22 -9.01
CA GLU A 162 7.34 -6.35 -10.09
C GLU A 162 6.02 -5.64 -9.74
N TYR A 163 5.91 -4.36 -10.12
CA TYR A 163 4.64 -3.69 -10.28
C TYR A 163 4.50 -3.28 -11.75
N ALA A 164 3.84 -4.14 -12.50
CA ALA A 164 3.54 -3.92 -13.91
C ALA A 164 2.12 -3.35 -14.02
N HIS A 165 2.01 -2.10 -14.46
CA HIS A 165 0.72 -1.44 -14.62
C HIS A 165 0.72 -0.69 -15.97
N ASP A 166 0.32 -1.40 -17.02
CA ASP A 166 0.21 -0.86 -18.36
C ASP A 166 -0.70 0.38 -18.36
N LEU A 167 -0.24 1.44 -19.03
CA LEU A 167 -1.01 2.69 -19.16
C LEU A 167 -2.40 2.48 -19.73
N ASP A 168 -2.52 1.57 -20.68
CA ASP A 168 -3.72 1.36 -21.48
C ASP A 168 -4.46 0.07 -21.12
N TRP A 169 -4.22 -0.47 -19.93
CA TRP A 169 -4.90 -1.67 -19.45
C TRP A 169 -6.42 -1.51 -19.50
N ALA A 170 -7.09 -2.38 -20.25
CA ALA A 170 -8.51 -2.25 -20.60
C ALA A 170 -9.47 -2.15 -19.40
N THR A 171 -9.12 -2.73 -18.24
CA THR A 171 -9.99 -2.73 -17.06
C THR A 171 -9.58 -1.72 -16.00
N CYS A 172 -8.36 -1.16 -16.07
CA CYS A 172 -7.83 -0.20 -15.09
C CYS A 172 -6.74 0.68 -15.70
N SER A 173 -7.05 1.38 -16.78
CA SER A 173 -6.08 2.28 -17.43
C SER A 173 -5.60 3.39 -16.50
N LEU A 174 -4.27 3.54 -16.37
CA LEU A 174 -3.69 4.66 -15.63
C LEU A 174 -4.05 6.01 -16.23
N ARG A 175 -4.26 6.10 -17.55
CA ARG A 175 -4.73 7.33 -18.19
C ARG A 175 -6.10 7.74 -17.67
N GLU A 176 -7.04 6.81 -17.58
CA GLU A 176 -8.37 7.09 -17.05
C GLU A 176 -8.33 7.40 -15.54
N VAL A 177 -7.48 6.73 -14.78
CA VAL A 177 -7.26 7.03 -13.35
C VAL A 177 -6.76 8.47 -13.18
N VAL A 178 -5.74 8.89 -13.93
CA VAL A 178 -5.20 10.26 -13.87
C VAL A 178 -6.25 11.26 -14.34
N LYS A 179 -6.96 10.97 -15.43
CA LYS A 179 -8.05 11.81 -15.92
C LYS A 179 -9.15 11.99 -14.88
N SER A 180 -9.58 10.93 -14.22
CA SER A 180 -10.59 11.00 -13.16
C SER A 180 -10.13 11.82 -11.95
N ARG A 181 -8.83 11.75 -11.62
CA ARG A 181 -8.22 12.54 -10.53
C ARG A 181 -7.97 14.01 -10.91
N SER A 182 -7.92 14.34 -12.20
CA SER A 182 -7.72 15.72 -12.68
C SER A 182 -9.02 16.53 -12.77
N THR A 183 -10.18 15.88 -12.62
CA THR A 183 -11.49 16.56 -12.57
C THR A 183 -11.80 17.03 -11.14
N GLY A 184 -12.54 18.13 -11.00
CA GLY A 184 -12.91 18.69 -9.69
C GLY A 184 -11.84 19.59 -9.07
N LYS A 185 -12.15 20.16 -7.91
CA LYS A 185 -11.30 21.15 -7.21
C LYS A 185 -9.92 20.60 -6.87
N ALA A 186 -9.85 19.42 -6.24
CA ALA A 186 -8.58 18.81 -5.85
C ALA A 186 -7.66 18.49 -7.05
N GLY A 187 -8.24 18.15 -8.21
CA GLY A 187 -7.48 17.92 -9.43
C GLY A 187 -6.87 19.18 -10.01
N GLN A 188 -7.61 20.30 -9.97
CA GLN A 188 -7.12 21.60 -10.42
C GLN A 188 -5.99 22.10 -9.49
N GLU A 189 -6.13 21.97 -8.18
CA GLU A 189 -5.08 22.29 -7.21
C GLU A 189 -3.83 21.44 -7.44
N ARG A 190 -3.99 20.13 -7.68
CA ARG A 190 -2.87 19.25 -8.01
C ARG A 190 -2.10 19.74 -9.22
N ALA A 191 -2.79 20.06 -10.32
CA ALA A 191 -2.14 20.54 -11.54
C ALA A 191 -1.29 21.78 -11.29
N ALA A 192 -1.82 22.76 -10.54
CA ALA A 192 -1.10 23.99 -10.20
C ALA A 192 0.11 23.74 -9.28
N ILE A 193 0.03 22.77 -8.36
CA ILE A 193 1.14 22.42 -7.47
C ILE A 193 2.20 21.63 -8.23
N MET A 194 1.83 20.62 -9.03
CA MET A 194 2.78 19.84 -9.82
C MET A 194 3.55 20.74 -10.80
N GLN A 195 2.89 21.74 -11.40
CA GLN A 195 3.56 22.69 -12.29
C GLN A 195 4.72 23.42 -11.61
N LYS A 196 4.60 23.77 -10.33
CA LYS A 196 5.69 24.42 -9.58
C LYS A 196 6.93 23.54 -9.44
N TYR A 197 6.76 22.22 -9.32
CA TYR A 197 7.89 21.29 -9.32
C TYR A 197 8.49 21.15 -10.71
N PHE A 198 7.67 21.04 -11.75
CA PHE A 198 8.14 20.95 -13.13
C PHE A 198 8.88 22.22 -13.57
N ASP A 199 8.42 23.41 -13.15
CA ASP A 199 9.11 24.69 -13.42
C ASP A 199 10.50 24.77 -12.74
N ARG A 200 10.74 23.98 -11.69
CA ARG A 200 12.05 23.81 -11.03
C ARG A 200 12.90 22.73 -11.73
N GLY A 201 12.41 22.10 -12.80
CA GLY A 201 13.09 21.02 -13.51
C GLY A 201 12.96 19.63 -12.85
N LEU A 202 12.16 19.51 -11.80
CA LEU A 202 11.88 18.21 -11.17
C LEU A 202 10.88 17.43 -12.00
N LYS A 203 10.97 16.09 -11.99
CA LYS A 203 10.11 15.22 -12.77
C LYS A 203 9.62 14.04 -11.97
N SER A 204 8.49 13.49 -12.40
CA SER A 204 7.94 12.25 -11.85
C SER A 204 8.74 11.03 -12.34
N HIS A 205 8.51 9.88 -11.72
CA HIS A 205 9.14 8.61 -12.08
C HIS A 205 8.29 7.42 -11.58
N PRO A 206 8.45 6.20 -12.13
CA PRO A 206 7.66 5.04 -11.70
C PRO A 206 7.82 4.71 -10.22
N PHE A 207 9.02 4.82 -9.66
CA PHE A 207 9.30 4.59 -8.24
C PHE A 207 8.79 5.69 -7.28
N SER A 208 8.04 6.70 -7.74
CA SER A 208 7.27 7.58 -6.85
C SER A 208 6.10 6.86 -6.18
N TYR A 209 5.81 5.62 -6.60
CA TYR A 209 4.78 4.75 -6.03
C TYR A 209 5.34 3.36 -5.67
N PRO A 210 6.39 3.25 -4.82
CA PRO A 210 7.18 2.02 -4.68
C PRO A 210 6.51 0.98 -3.78
N THR A 211 5.48 1.36 -3.02
CA THR A 211 4.97 0.58 -1.90
C THR A 211 4.45 -0.79 -2.34
N HIS A 212 3.80 -0.86 -3.50
CA HIS A 212 3.26 -2.11 -4.05
C HIS A 212 4.33 -3.13 -4.46
N SER A 213 5.46 -2.66 -4.99
CA SER A 213 6.52 -3.55 -5.47
C SER A 213 7.50 -3.97 -4.37
N VAL A 214 7.70 -3.16 -3.32
CA VAL A 214 8.72 -3.47 -2.30
C VAL A 214 8.15 -4.12 -1.05
N SER A 215 6.92 -3.78 -0.65
CA SER A 215 6.39 -4.09 0.68
C SER A 215 6.26 -5.58 0.97
N GLY A 216 5.75 -6.36 0.01
CA GLY A 216 5.54 -7.80 0.21
C GLY A 216 6.83 -8.55 0.54
N VAL A 217 7.90 -8.28 -0.21
CA VAL A 217 9.22 -8.92 0.03
C VAL A 217 9.84 -8.44 1.33
N VAL A 218 9.82 -7.13 1.60
CA VAL A 218 10.37 -6.55 2.83
C VAL A 218 9.65 -7.12 4.05
N GLU A 219 8.34 -7.24 4.00
CA GLU A 219 7.53 -7.81 5.09
C GLU A 219 7.82 -9.29 5.34
N VAL A 220 8.05 -10.07 4.28
CA VAL A 220 8.43 -11.49 4.42
C VAL A 220 9.85 -11.65 4.97
N MET A 221 10.80 -10.87 4.45
CA MET A 221 12.20 -10.97 4.87
C MET A 221 12.48 -10.33 6.23
N ARG A 222 11.64 -9.39 6.69
CA ARG A 222 11.84 -8.60 7.92
C ARG A 222 13.25 -8.03 7.99
N CYS A 223 13.69 -7.41 6.89
CA CYS A 223 15.07 -7.01 6.67
C CYS A 223 15.13 -5.68 5.92
N LYS A 224 16.01 -4.76 6.34
CA LYS A 224 16.14 -3.43 5.75
C LYS A 224 16.92 -3.46 4.44
N PRO A 225 16.55 -2.60 3.46
CA PRO A 225 17.42 -2.28 2.34
C PRO A 225 18.59 -1.41 2.80
N VAL A 226 19.78 -1.64 2.25
CA VAL A 226 21.00 -0.89 2.62
C VAL A 226 21.41 0.07 1.52
N LYS A 227 21.46 -0.42 0.29
CA LYS A 227 21.87 0.36 -0.88
C LYS A 227 21.27 -0.22 -2.16
N VAL A 228 21.28 0.56 -3.23
CA VAL A 228 20.64 0.23 -4.49
C VAL A 228 21.46 0.75 -5.68
N CYS A 229 21.43 -0.01 -6.77
CA CYS A 229 21.71 0.50 -8.12
C CYS A 229 20.45 0.32 -8.97
N ALA A 230 20.15 1.29 -9.85
CA ALA A 230 18.95 1.27 -10.66
C ALA A 230 19.17 1.91 -12.03
N PHE A 231 18.40 1.43 -13.01
CA PHE A 231 18.36 1.97 -14.36
C PHE A 231 16.92 2.30 -14.75
N GLY A 232 16.75 3.40 -15.47
CA GLY A 232 15.47 3.82 -16.00
C GLY A 232 15.48 3.80 -17.53
N GLN A 233 14.34 3.43 -18.11
CA GLN A 233 14.06 3.57 -19.53
C GLN A 233 13.29 4.87 -19.73
N ALA A 234 13.82 5.76 -20.56
CA ALA A 234 13.10 6.97 -20.95
C ALA A 234 11.89 6.63 -21.83
N ASN A 235 10.94 7.57 -21.90
CA ASN A 235 9.74 7.50 -22.74
C ASN A 235 10.09 7.24 -24.22
N ALA A 236 10.07 5.98 -24.63
CA ALA A 236 10.53 5.53 -25.94
C ALA A 236 9.59 5.96 -27.07
N ASN A 237 8.30 6.07 -26.79
CA ASN A 237 7.26 6.38 -27.77
C ASN A 237 6.87 7.87 -27.79
N SER A 238 7.56 8.73 -27.05
CA SER A 238 7.23 10.14 -26.90
C SER A 238 5.78 10.36 -26.41
N ASP A 239 5.29 9.45 -25.57
CA ASP A 239 3.95 9.51 -25.05
C ASP A 239 3.78 10.71 -24.12
N ALA A 240 2.72 11.50 -24.35
CA ALA A 240 2.44 12.71 -23.59
C ALA A 240 2.20 12.44 -22.09
N TYR A 241 1.83 11.22 -21.70
CA TYR A 241 1.68 10.85 -20.30
C TYR A 241 2.98 11.01 -19.52
N PHE A 242 4.12 10.72 -20.15
CA PHE A 242 5.44 10.81 -19.54
C PHE A 242 6.18 12.12 -19.83
N ALA A 243 5.51 13.15 -20.36
CA ALA A 243 6.16 14.43 -20.71
C ALA A 243 6.91 15.07 -19.54
N ASN A 244 6.43 14.87 -18.32
CA ASN A 244 7.05 15.35 -17.07
C ASN A 244 7.59 14.20 -16.20
N SER A 245 8.04 13.11 -16.83
CA SER A 245 8.69 11.99 -16.15
C SER A 245 10.12 11.80 -16.63
N ASP A 246 11.03 11.45 -15.74
CA ASP A 246 12.41 11.09 -16.11
C ASP A 246 12.42 9.76 -16.86
N PHE A 247 11.62 8.80 -16.38
CA PHE A 247 11.55 7.46 -16.92
C PHE A 247 10.09 6.99 -17.03
N SER A 248 9.84 6.09 -17.98
CA SER A 248 8.56 5.38 -18.12
C SER A 248 8.58 4.01 -17.43
N ASN A 249 9.77 3.38 -17.38
CA ASN A 249 10.01 2.12 -16.69
C ASN A 249 11.31 2.20 -15.90
N MET A 250 11.39 1.48 -14.77
CA MET A 250 12.61 1.45 -13.96
C MET A 250 12.82 0.06 -13.36
N THR A 251 14.09 -0.34 -13.24
CA THR A 251 14.48 -1.55 -12.51
C THR A 251 15.63 -1.25 -11.56
N ALA A 252 15.49 -1.72 -10.33
CA ALA A 252 16.43 -1.52 -9.24
C ALA A 252 16.91 -2.85 -8.67
N LEU A 253 18.16 -2.89 -8.19
CA LEU A 253 18.74 -4.02 -7.45
C LEU A 253 19.22 -3.51 -6.09
N PHE A 254 18.51 -3.91 -5.04
CA PHE A 254 18.85 -3.59 -3.67
C PHE A 254 19.74 -4.65 -3.03
N GLN A 255 20.69 -4.22 -2.20
CA GLN A 255 21.32 -5.08 -1.21
C GLN A 255 20.57 -4.93 0.10
N MET A 256 20.13 -6.06 0.66
CA MET A 256 19.46 -6.12 1.94
C MET A 256 20.46 -6.30 3.09
N GLU A 257 20.08 -5.94 4.31
CA GLU A 257 20.91 -6.03 5.52
C GLU A 257 21.41 -7.46 5.80
N ASN A 258 20.61 -8.48 5.48
CA ASN A 258 20.97 -9.89 5.60
C ASN A 258 21.88 -10.40 4.46
N GLY A 259 22.30 -9.55 3.55
CA GLY A 259 23.14 -9.87 2.40
C GLY A 259 22.39 -10.36 1.15
N ALA A 260 21.07 -10.58 1.24
CA ALA A 260 20.27 -10.96 0.07
C ALA A 260 20.21 -9.82 -0.96
N ALA A 261 20.05 -10.19 -2.24
CA ALA A 261 19.77 -9.26 -3.32
C ALA A 261 18.26 -9.21 -3.58
N PHE A 262 17.71 -8.01 -3.75
CA PHE A 262 16.31 -7.81 -4.06
C PHE A 262 16.15 -6.95 -5.31
N ARG A 263 15.66 -7.56 -6.40
CA ARG A 263 15.34 -6.87 -7.65
C ARG A 263 13.91 -6.35 -7.61
N VAL A 264 13.70 -5.10 -8.00
CA VAL A 264 12.37 -4.48 -8.11
C VAL A 264 12.22 -3.83 -9.48
N SER A 265 11.08 -4.04 -10.13
CA SER A 265 10.75 -3.40 -11.40
C SER A 265 9.40 -2.68 -11.31
N GLU A 266 9.39 -1.42 -11.72
CA GLU A 266 8.21 -0.56 -11.85
C GLU A 266 8.01 -0.25 -13.33
N MET A 267 6.96 -0.79 -13.93
CA MET A 267 6.74 -0.76 -15.39
C MET A 267 5.39 -0.14 -15.72
N ARG A 268 5.40 0.86 -16.62
CA ARG A 268 4.19 1.57 -17.07
C ARG A 268 4.05 1.59 -18.60
N GLU A 269 5.17 1.76 -19.31
CA GLU A 269 5.22 1.74 -20.78
C GLU A 269 5.53 0.31 -21.25
N ILE A 270 4.55 -0.55 -21.16
CA ILE A 270 4.61 -1.97 -21.53
C ILE A 270 3.32 -2.36 -22.24
N CYS A 271 3.37 -3.44 -23.00
CA CYS A 271 2.19 -4.13 -23.48
C CYS A 271 1.96 -5.35 -22.60
N ASP A 272 0.93 -5.30 -21.75
CA ASP A 272 0.59 -6.40 -20.88
C ASP A 272 -0.70 -7.09 -21.32
N GLY A 273 -0.56 -8.00 -22.26
CA GLY A 273 -1.62 -8.94 -22.63
C GLY A 273 -1.50 -10.31 -21.98
N LEU A 274 -0.47 -10.54 -21.15
CA LEU A 274 -0.06 -11.87 -20.70
C LEU A 274 -0.28 -12.11 -19.20
N GLY A 275 -0.99 -11.22 -18.51
CA GLY A 275 -1.28 -11.36 -17.07
C GLY A 275 -0.07 -11.09 -16.16
N LEU A 276 0.93 -10.33 -16.65
CA LEU A 276 2.04 -9.84 -15.83
C LEU A 276 1.62 -8.67 -14.94
N GLN A 277 0.40 -8.20 -15.11
CA GLN A 277 -0.15 -7.11 -14.33
C GLN A 277 -0.35 -7.56 -12.91
N GLY A 278 0.34 -6.94 -12.06
CA GLY A 278 0.16 -7.23 -10.68
C GLY A 278 1.37 -6.87 -9.86
N GLU A 279 1.14 -6.98 -8.62
CA GLU A 279 2.10 -6.88 -7.56
C GLU A 279 2.46 -8.31 -7.18
N ASP A 280 3.36 -8.94 -7.92
CA ASP A 280 3.80 -10.30 -7.63
C ASP A 280 5.29 -10.33 -7.29
N PHE A 281 5.71 -11.41 -6.65
CA PHE A 281 7.09 -11.56 -6.24
C PHE A 281 7.53 -13.03 -6.21
N ARG A 282 8.85 -13.20 -6.19
CA ARG A 282 9.53 -14.47 -5.96
C ARG A 282 10.54 -14.29 -4.84
N ILE A 283 10.64 -15.26 -3.95
CA ILE A 283 11.60 -15.27 -2.84
C ILE A 283 12.30 -16.60 -2.80
N PHE A 284 13.63 -16.56 -2.77
CA PHE A 284 14.49 -17.74 -2.74
C PHE A 284 15.30 -17.75 -1.46
N GLY A 285 15.18 -18.83 -0.72
CA GLY A 285 15.99 -19.12 0.47
C GLY A 285 16.78 -20.40 0.30
N THR A 286 17.64 -20.69 1.27
CA THR A 286 18.51 -21.89 1.23
C THR A 286 17.77 -23.20 1.43
N ARG A 287 16.54 -23.15 1.97
CA ARG A 287 15.71 -24.32 2.27
C ARG A 287 14.37 -24.32 1.54
N GLY A 288 13.79 -23.15 1.34
CA GLY A 288 12.50 -22.97 0.70
C GLY A 288 12.50 -21.83 -0.29
N SER A 289 11.62 -21.88 -1.27
CA SER A 289 11.44 -20.86 -2.28
C SER A 289 9.99 -20.75 -2.69
N TYR A 290 9.55 -19.53 -2.90
CA TYR A 290 8.23 -19.20 -3.42
C TYR A 290 8.35 -18.51 -4.78
N SER A 291 7.53 -18.91 -5.75
CA SER A 291 7.44 -18.30 -7.07
C SER A 291 6.10 -18.61 -7.74
N TYR A 292 5.30 -17.59 -8.06
CA TYR A 292 4.05 -17.74 -8.82
C TYR A 292 3.14 -18.85 -8.28
N ALA A 293 2.69 -18.71 -7.04
CA ALA A 293 1.87 -19.70 -6.32
C ALA A 293 2.49 -21.11 -6.18
N GLN A 294 3.77 -21.25 -6.44
CA GLN A 294 4.50 -22.50 -6.20
C GLN A 294 5.41 -22.36 -4.99
N TRP A 295 5.31 -23.32 -4.09
CA TRP A 295 6.18 -23.47 -2.94
C TRP A 295 7.07 -24.68 -3.10
N ARG A 296 8.36 -24.48 -2.86
CA ARG A 296 9.36 -25.57 -2.85
C ARG A 296 10.09 -25.55 -1.52
N ASN A 297 10.15 -26.73 -0.89
CA ASN A 297 10.96 -26.94 0.30
C ASN A 297 11.81 -28.19 0.11
N ASN A 298 13.11 -28.06 0.27
CA ASN A 298 14.04 -29.18 0.11
C ASN A 298 14.24 -30.00 1.40
N GLY A 299 13.59 -29.62 2.52
CA GLY A 299 13.71 -30.28 3.83
C GLY A 299 15.14 -30.36 4.40
N ARG A 300 16.12 -29.62 3.79
CA ARG A 300 17.52 -29.68 4.23
C ARG A 300 17.70 -28.83 5.47
N VAL A 301 18.10 -29.50 6.55
CA VAL A 301 18.59 -28.84 7.76
C VAL A 301 20.10 -28.65 7.67
N GLU A 302 20.80 -29.66 7.11
CA GLU A 302 22.24 -29.68 6.92
C GLU A 302 22.60 -29.90 5.44
N PRO A 303 23.74 -29.41 4.95
CA PRO A 303 24.26 -29.77 3.65
C PRO A 303 24.46 -31.28 3.55
N THR A 304 23.84 -31.92 2.57
CA THR A 304 24.03 -33.33 2.29
C THR A 304 24.61 -33.52 0.89
N PRO A 305 25.55 -34.46 0.67
CA PRO A 305 26.15 -34.70 -0.64
C PRO A 305 25.14 -35.30 -1.63
N GLU A 306 24.04 -35.86 -1.16
CA GLU A 306 23.03 -36.49 -2.04
C GLU A 306 21.92 -35.52 -2.45
N PRO A 307 21.52 -35.52 -3.74
CA PRO A 307 20.35 -34.76 -4.17
C PRO A 307 19.08 -35.30 -3.48
N LYS A 308 18.36 -34.43 -2.79
CA LYS A 308 17.01 -34.77 -2.33
C LYS A 308 16.00 -34.35 -3.36
N ALA A 309 14.95 -35.16 -3.50
CA ALA A 309 13.77 -34.75 -4.25
C ALA A 309 13.22 -33.43 -3.67
N VAL A 310 12.92 -32.51 -4.57
CA VAL A 310 12.30 -31.23 -4.19
C VAL A 310 10.80 -31.47 -4.12
N ASP A 311 10.22 -31.25 -2.98
CA ASP A 311 8.77 -31.26 -2.85
C ASP A 311 8.22 -29.94 -3.44
N LEU A 312 7.47 -30.06 -4.52
CA LEU A 312 6.83 -28.95 -5.22
C LEU A 312 5.34 -28.97 -4.92
N LYS A 313 4.84 -27.92 -4.32
CA LYS A 313 3.42 -27.71 -4.08
C LYS A 313 2.91 -26.50 -4.86
N GLU A 314 1.88 -26.69 -5.66
CA GLU A 314 1.05 -25.61 -6.18
C GLU A 314 0.04 -25.20 -5.11
N LEU A 315 -0.13 -23.91 -4.93
CA LEU A 315 -0.94 -23.32 -3.87
C LEU A 315 -2.16 -22.62 -4.46
N THR A 316 -3.29 -22.78 -3.80
CA THR A 316 -4.48 -21.96 -4.08
C THR A 316 -4.46 -20.69 -3.21
N ASP A 317 -5.21 -19.69 -3.62
CA ASP A 317 -5.41 -18.46 -2.84
C ASP A 317 -5.94 -18.76 -1.43
N GLU A 318 -6.85 -19.73 -1.30
CA GLU A 318 -7.44 -20.14 -0.03
C GLU A 318 -6.38 -20.72 0.92
N GLU A 319 -5.50 -21.60 0.43
CA GLU A 319 -4.40 -22.17 1.22
C GLU A 319 -3.38 -21.10 1.65
N MET A 320 -3.24 -20.06 0.83
CA MET A 320 -2.29 -18.98 1.09
C MET A 320 -2.83 -17.93 2.07
N ARG A 321 -4.14 -17.74 2.18
CA ARG A 321 -4.75 -16.72 3.05
C ARG A 321 -4.75 -17.12 4.52
N ASP A 322 -4.62 -16.09 5.36
CA ASP A 322 -4.95 -16.21 6.78
C ASP A 322 -6.45 -16.02 6.99
N PRO A 323 -7.09 -16.75 7.91
CA PRO A 323 -8.49 -16.55 8.19
C PRO A 323 -8.72 -15.22 8.92
N LEU A 324 -9.79 -14.51 8.57
CA LEU A 324 -10.31 -13.41 9.41
C LEU A 324 -11.10 -13.98 10.59
N PRO A 325 -11.20 -13.25 11.72
CA PRO A 325 -12.12 -13.63 12.79
C PRO A 325 -13.55 -13.88 12.25
N PRO A 326 -14.24 -14.91 12.71
CA PRO A 326 -15.54 -15.32 12.14
C PRO A 326 -16.58 -14.20 12.09
N GLU A 327 -16.65 -13.37 13.14
CA GLU A 327 -17.57 -12.23 13.22
C GLU A 327 -17.24 -11.14 12.20
N VAL A 328 -15.95 -10.91 11.91
CA VAL A 328 -15.47 -9.96 10.91
C VAL A 328 -15.76 -10.48 9.51
N ALA A 329 -15.44 -11.73 9.24
CA ALA A 329 -15.75 -12.39 7.98
C ALA A 329 -17.26 -12.38 7.69
N ALA A 330 -18.10 -12.68 8.69
CA ALA A 330 -19.55 -12.64 8.57
C ALA A 330 -20.09 -11.23 8.27
N ALA A 331 -19.53 -10.20 8.90
CA ALA A 331 -19.89 -8.81 8.65
C ALA A 331 -19.52 -8.38 7.22
N PHE A 332 -18.29 -8.68 6.79
CA PHE A 332 -17.82 -8.33 5.45
C PHE A 332 -18.49 -9.12 4.33
N LYS A 333 -18.86 -10.39 4.59
CA LYS A 333 -19.62 -11.20 3.64
C LYS A 333 -20.93 -10.51 3.24
N LYS A 334 -21.67 -9.96 4.20
CA LYS A 334 -22.94 -9.23 3.95
C LYS A 334 -22.75 -8.02 3.04
N VAL A 335 -21.58 -7.41 3.07
CA VAL A 335 -21.24 -6.19 2.32
C VAL A 335 -20.70 -6.50 0.93
N MET A 336 -19.81 -7.50 0.84
CA MET A 336 -19.10 -7.83 -0.39
C MET A 336 -19.83 -8.86 -1.25
N GLN A 337 -20.64 -9.72 -0.63
CA GLN A 337 -21.34 -10.82 -1.27
C GLN A 337 -22.83 -10.82 -0.88
N PRO A 338 -23.59 -9.75 -1.23
CA PRO A 338 -24.99 -9.62 -0.77
C PRO A 338 -25.90 -10.75 -1.26
N ASP A 339 -25.53 -11.39 -2.37
CA ASP A 339 -26.27 -12.51 -2.98
C ASP A 339 -25.78 -13.89 -2.51
N ALA A 340 -24.84 -13.96 -1.56
CA ALA A 340 -24.31 -15.21 -1.04
C ALA A 340 -25.41 -15.97 -0.27
N LYS A 341 -25.48 -17.28 -0.49
CA LYS A 341 -26.42 -18.19 0.19
C LYS A 341 -25.91 -18.54 1.57
N GLU A 342 -26.84 -19.08 2.38
CA GLU A 342 -26.46 -19.68 3.65
C GLU A 342 -25.53 -20.89 3.39
N GLY A 343 -24.41 -20.95 4.07
CA GLY A 343 -23.38 -21.98 3.88
C GLY A 343 -22.29 -21.64 2.90
N ASP A 344 -22.41 -20.59 2.08
CA ASP A 344 -21.30 -20.15 1.22
C ASP A 344 -20.15 -19.59 2.07
N ASP A 345 -18.91 -19.77 1.62
CA ASP A 345 -17.73 -19.20 2.27
C ASP A 345 -17.58 -17.71 1.97
N PHE A 346 -16.91 -16.98 2.86
CA PHE A 346 -16.52 -15.61 2.61
C PHE A 346 -15.32 -15.57 1.66
N VAL A 347 -15.48 -14.90 0.51
CA VAL A 347 -14.40 -14.66 -0.46
C VAL A 347 -13.97 -13.21 -0.39
N PRO A 348 -12.80 -12.90 0.19
CA PRO A 348 -12.27 -11.54 0.25
C PRO A 348 -12.07 -10.95 -1.14
N GLN A 349 -12.45 -9.69 -1.33
CA GLN A 349 -12.37 -8.97 -2.60
C GLN A 349 -11.56 -7.67 -2.46
N GLY A 350 -11.22 -7.07 -3.60
CA GLY A 350 -10.43 -5.84 -3.69
C GLY A 350 -8.93 -6.08 -3.59
N HIS A 351 -8.17 -5.69 -4.62
CA HIS A 351 -6.70 -5.84 -4.72
C HIS A 351 -6.20 -7.22 -4.25
N GLY A 352 -6.65 -8.29 -4.91
CA GLY A 352 -6.29 -9.65 -4.52
C GLY A 352 -6.91 -10.11 -3.18
N GLY A 353 -7.98 -9.46 -2.71
CA GLY A 353 -8.67 -9.80 -1.46
C GLY A 353 -8.11 -9.13 -0.21
N SER A 354 -7.25 -8.13 -0.34
CA SER A 354 -6.56 -7.48 0.79
C SER A 354 -7.40 -6.47 1.57
N HIS A 355 -8.45 -5.90 0.96
CA HIS A 355 -9.23 -4.82 1.59
C HIS A 355 -9.82 -5.18 2.96
N PRO A 356 -10.45 -6.34 3.17
CA PRO A 356 -11.00 -6.72 4.47
C PRO A 356 -9.94 -6.79 5.57
N TYR A 357 -8.75 -7.27 5.24
CA TYR A 357 -7.65 -7.41 6.20
C TYR A 357 -7.08 -6.04 6.61
N LEU A 358 -6.92 -5.12 5.65
CA LEU A 358 -6.49 -3.75 5.95
C LEU A 358 -7.46 -3.05 6.89
N VAL A 359 -8.75 -3.17 6.62
CA VAL A 359 -9.80 -2.57 7.47
C VAL A 359 -9.79 -3.22 8.85
N HIS A 360 -9.68 -4.55 8.92
CA HIS A 360 -9.63 -5.26 10.20
C HIS A 360 -8.41 -4.87 11.02
N GLU A 361 -7.23 -4.82 10.41
CA GLU A 361 -6.00 -4.41 11.10
C GLU A 361 -6.11 -3.00 11.66
N PHE A 362 -6.58 -2.04 10.87
CA PHE A 362 -6.71 -0.67 11.34
C PHE A 362 -7.72 -0.53 12.47
N CYS A 363 -8.92 -1.08 12.32
CA CYS A 363 -9.95 -1.03 13.34
C CYS A 363 -9.50 -1.70 14.64
N SER A 364 -8.82 -2.83 14.54
CA SER A 364 -8.27 -3.54 15.70
C SER A 364 -7.16 -2.74 16.38
N ALA A 365 -6.22 -2.16 15.60
CA ALA A 365 -5.14 -1.36 16.15
C ALA A 365 -5.66 -0.14 16.92
N VAL A 366 -6.67 0.56 16.38
CA VAL A 366 -7.32 1.69 17.07
C VAL A 366 -8.02 1.25 18.35
N ALA A 367 -8.83 0.18 18.29
CA ALA A 367 -9.59 -0.30 19.45
C ALA A 367 -8.69 -0.85 20.56
N GLU A 368 -7.57 -1.44 20.23
CA GLU A 368 -6.59 -2.03 21.14
C GLU A 368 -5.50 -1.04 21.58
N HIS A 369 -5.50 0.17 21.03
CA HIS A 369 -4.48 1.20 21.28
C HIS A 369 -3.05 0.69 21.05
N ARG A 370 -2.85 -0.03 19.93
CA ARG A 370 -1.56 -0.60 19.55
C ARG A 370 -1.06 -0.07 18.23
N ARG A 371 0.23 -0.20 18.02
CA ARG A 371 0.83 0.08 16.71
C ARG A 371 0.25 -0.86 15.66
N PRO A 372 -0.15 -0.33 14.47
CA PRO A 372 -0.58 -1.15 13.37
C PRO A 372 0.58 -1.89 12.71
N ALA A 373 0.26 -2.98 12.00
CA ALA A 373 1.25 -3.83 11.35
C ALA A 373 2.07 -3.10 10.26
N ILE A 374 1.48 -2.10 9.61
CA ILE A 374 2.14 -1.28 8.59
C ILE A 374 2.29 0.14 9.14
N SER A 375 3.31 0.34 9.93
CA SER A 375 3.53 1.58 10.68
C SER A 375 4.14 2.70 9.85
N ALA A 376 4.29 3.88 10.46
CA ALA A 376 4.97 5.03 9.85
C ALA A 376 6.40 4.71 9.39
N TRP A 377 7.11 3.84 10.10
CA TRP A 377 8.49 3.47 9.77
C TRP A 377 8.56 2.51 8.58
N ASP A 378 7.63 1.55 8.50
CA ASP A 378 7.51 0.67 7.33
C ASP A 378 7.21 1.50 6.09
N ALA A 379 6.25 2.41 6.21
CA ALA A 379 5.87 3.34 5.16
C ALA A 379 7.04 4.20 4.69
N ALA A 380 7.81 4.78 5.62
CA ALA A 380 8.98 5.60 5.31
C ALA A 380 10.09 4.77 4.63
N MET A 381 10.31 3.54 5.06
CA MET A 381 11.29 2.62 4.45
C MET A 381 10.91 2.30 3.01
N TYR A 382 9.63 2.00 2.72
CA TYR A 382 9.19 1.74 1.35
C TYR A 382 9.41 2.96 0.46
N MET A 383 9.07 4.16 0.93
CA MET A 383 9.31 5.40 0.18
C MET A 383 10.79 5.65 -0.04
N ALA A 384 11.66 5.43 0.97
CA ALA A 384 13.10 5.59 0.86
C ALA A 384 13.73 4.66 -0.19
N MET A 385 13.19 3.45 -0.37
CA MET A 385 13.60 2.55 -1.44
C MET A 385 13.34 3.17 -2.82
N GLY A 386 12.14 3.71 -3.03
CA GLY A 386 11.78 4.36 -4.29
C GLY A 386 12.66 5.58 -4.60
N VAL A 387 12.84 6.45 -3.63
CA VAL A 387 13.69 7.65 -3.75
C VAL A 387 15.14 7.26 -4.07
N ALA A 388 15.71 6.31 -3.35
CA ALA A 388 17.10 5.88 -3.60
C ALA A 388 17.27 5.24 -4.99
N ALA A 389 16.29 4.45 -5.45
CA ALA A 389 16.29 3.88 -6.78
C ALA A 389 16.23 4.96 -7.86
N HIS A 390 15.40 5.98 -7.71
CA HIS A 390 15.34 7.09 -8.66
C HIS A 390 16.64 7.88 -8.71
N LYS A 391 17.20 8.27 -7.56
CA LYS A 391 18.50 8.97 -7.48
C LYS A 391 19.64 8.16 -8.10
N SER A 392 19.62 6.83 -8.00
CA SER A 392 20.57 5.96 -8.67
C SER A 392 20.40 5.98 -10.19
N ALA A 393 19.15 5.84 -10.67
CA ALA A 393 18.87 5.83 -12.10
C ALA A 393 19.20 7.16 -12.80
N GLN A 394 18.97 8.31 -12.12
CA GLN A 394 19.39 9.64 -12.62
C GLN A 394 20.91 9.77 -12.79
N LYS A 395 21.69 8.89 -12.19
CA LYS A 395 23.16 8.85 -12.21
C LYS A 395 23.72 7.57 -12.85
N ASP A 396 23.03 7.04 -13.87
CA ASP A 396 23.45 5.86 -14.63
C ASP A 396 23.78 4.64 -13.75
N GLY A 397 22.99 4.38 -12.71
CA GLY A 397 23.18 3.22 -11.84
C GLY A 397 24.23 3.40 -10.74
N GLU A 398 24.64 4.63 -10.43
CA GLU A 398 25.49 4.88 -9.27
C GLU A 398 24.91 4.24 -8.01
N LEU A 399 25.77 3.61 -7.22
CA LEU A 399 25.36 2.95 -5.99
C LEU A 399 24.93 3.99 -4.94
N VAL A 400 23.64 4.03 -4.61
CA VAL A 400 23.05 4.96 -3.66
C VAL A 400 22.70 4.23 -2.36
N LYS A 401 22.99 4.85 -1.21
CA LYS A 401 22.56 4.38 0.10
C LYS A 401 21.06 4.67 0.28
N VAL A 402 20.30 3.70 0.82
CA VAL A 402 18.90 3.91 1.21
C VAL A 402 18.85 4.61 2.54
N GLU A 403 17.99 5.64 2.69
CA GLU A 403 17.77 6.34 3.94
C GLU A 403 17.17 5.41 5.00
N ASP A 404 17.71 5.46 6.22
CA ASP A 404 17.27 4.62 7.35
C ASP A 404 16.53 5.46 8.41
N PHE A 405 15.22 5.36 8.44
CA PHE A 405 14.35 6.03 9.42
C PHE A 405 14.28 5.34 10.78
N GLY A 406 15.06 4.30 11.00
CA GLY A 406 15.07 3.52 12.22
C GLY A 406 14.39 2.16 12.08
N LYS A 407 14.45 1.37 13.13
CA LYS A 407 13.93 0.00 13.17
C LYS A 407 12.51 -0.03 13.76
N VAL A 408 11.69 -0.90 13.24
CA VAL A 408 10.28 -1.04 13.64
C VAL A 408 9.90 -2.46 14.01
N TRP A 409 10.60 -3.44 13.50
CA TRP A 409 10.25 -4.83 13.77
C TRP A 409 10.70 -5.24 15.19
N ASN A 410 9.72 -5.66 15.97
CA ASN A 410 9.95 -6.32 17.27
C ASN A 410 10.28 -7.79 17.06
#